data_719ea8e6674ad929bafdac6832e1da5f
#
_entry.id   719ea8e6674ad929bafdac6832e1da5f
#
_cell.length_a   1.000
_cell.length_b   1.000
_cell.length_c   1.000
_cell.angle_alpha   90.00
_cell.angle_beta   90.00
_cell.angle_gamma   90.00
#
_symmetry.space_group_name_H-M   'P 1'
#
loop_
_entity.id
_entity.type
_entity.pdbx_description
1 polymer ?
#
loop_
_entity_poly.entity_id
_entity_poly.type
_entity_poly.pdbx_seq_one_letter_code
_entity_poly.pdbx_strand_id
1 'polypeptide(L)'
;WKNSTEYYTLSEFVTEFNSWIRSDTKTNLYNQIAKTTNEIIHADVIPTTVNTPNSTSKTIVVQAAAKVVGAGTGNRYFIDGVQQKTLVVKAGQTYKFSYPSAHPFKFSTTANGTHGGGSEFTTDVTVNSGTNEITITMPNSSSVTTLYYYCSAHPGMGGTILIKDQTASSGISGLGE
;
A
#
# COMPACT_ATOMS: atom_id res chain seq x y z
N TRP A 1 16.69 -30.45 -4.37
CA TRP A 1 16.51 -29.72 -5.65
C TRP A 1 17.77 -29.87 -6.52
N LYS A 2 17.58 -30.07 -7.83
CA LYS A 2 18.69 -30.12 -8.80
C LYS A 2 19.35 -28.75 -8.95
N ASN A 3 20.61 -28.75 -9.37
CA ASN A 3 21.33 -27.51 -9.65
C ASN A 3 20.74 -26.81 -10.89
N SER A 4 21.11 -25.58 -11.13
CA SER A 4 20.59 -24.74 -12.21
C SER A 4 20.89 -25.24 -13.65
N THR A 5 21.77 -26.24 -13.79
CA THR A 5 22.13 -26.88 -15.06
C THR A 5 21.39 -28.18 -15.34
N GLU A 6 20.62 -28.68 -14.39
CA GLU A 6 19.89 -29.94 -14.52
C GLU A 6 18.39 -29.67 -14.59
N TYR A 7 17.72 -30.34 -15.52
CA TYR A 7 16.29 -30.25 -15.72
C TYR A 7 15.58 -31.44 -15.09
N TYR A 8 14.46 -31.19 -14.41
CA TYR A 8 13.58 -32.24 -13.93
C TYR A 8 12.73 -32.78 -15.06
N THR A 9 12.58 -34.09 -15.11
CA THR A 9 11.39 -34.67 -15.75
C THR A 9 10.17 -34.33 -14.91
N LEU A 10 8.99 -34.31 -15.50
CA LEU A 10 7.75 -34.04 -14.77
C LEU A 10 7.57 -35.00 -13.56
N SER A 11 7.93 -36.26 -13.72
CA SER A 11 7.84 -37.25 -12.65
C SER A 11 8.82 -36.98 -11.50
N GLU A 12 10.06 -36.63 -11.81
CA GLU A 12 11.04 -36.23 -10.80
C GLU A 12 10.62 -34.96 -10.08
N PHE A 13 10.14 -33.94 -10.80
CA PHE A 13 9.66 -32.72 -10.21
C PHE A 13 8.50 -32.97 -9.24
N VAL A 14 7.51 -33.77 -9.65
CA VAL A 14 6.35 -34.11 -8.80
C VAL A 14 6.81 -34.88 -7.55
N THR A 15 7.76 -35.77 -7.68
CA THR A 15 8.31 -36.56 -6.57
C THR A 15 9.07 -35.68 -5.58
N GLU A 16 9.97 -34.86 -6.07
CA GLU A 16 10.74 -33.89 -5.28
C GLU A 16 9.82 -32.86 -4.60
N PHE A 17 8.87 -32.33 -5.34
CA PHE A 17 7.90 -31.37 -4.84
C PHE A 17 7.01 -31.96 -3.74
N ASN A 18 6.54 -33.19 -3.90
CA ASN A 18 5.76 -33.89 -2.89
C ASN A 18 6.59 -34.24 -1.64
N SER A 19 7.87 -34.59 -1.82
CA SER A 19 8.80 -34.79 -0.71
C SER A 19 9.04 -33.48 0.05
N TRP A 20 9.32 -32.42 -0.68
CA TRP A 20 9.51 -31.09 -0.12
C TRP A 20 8.25 -30.59 0.61
N ILE A 21 7.06 -30.84 0.03
CA ILE A 21 5.76 -30.51 0.65
C ILE A 21 5.58 -31.17 2.01
N ARG A 22 6.20 -32.29 2.29
CA ARG A 22 6.08 -33.04 3.56
C ARG A 22 7.19 -32.79 4.56
N SER A 23 8.18 -31.99 4.25
CA SER A 23 9.33 -31.75 5.12
C SER A 23 9.11 -30.57 6.07
N ASP A 24 9.74 -30.62 7.25
CA ASP A 24 9.72 -29.51 8.21
C ASP A 24 10.36 -28.24 7.62
N THR A 25 11.30 -28.40 6.70
CA THR A 25 11.91 -27.30 5.93
C THR A 25 10.87 -26.55 5.12
N LYS A 26 9.88 -27.28 4.55
CA LYS A 26 8.76 -26.68 3.85
C LYS A 26 7.87 -25.86 4.76
N THR A 27 7.56 -26.38 5.95
CA THR A 27 6.74 -25.65 6.92
C THR A 27 7.41 -24.34 7.28
N ASN A 28 8.73 -24.33 7.47
CA ASN A 28 9.50 -23.13 7.72
C ASN A 28 9.53 -22.18 6.50
N LEU A 29 9.69 -22.71 5.29
CA LEU A 29 9.66 -21.91 4.07
C LEU A 29 8.26 -21.38 3.77
N TYR A 30 7.22 -22.20 4.01
CA TYR A 30 5.83 -21.77 3.87
C TYR A 30 5.49 -20.67 4.89
N ASN A 31 5.99 -20.80 6.12
CA ASN A 31 5.85 -19.77 7.14
C ASN A 31 6.65 -18.51 6.80
N GLN A 32 7.84 -18.64 6.20
CA GLN A 32 8.62 -17.52 5.72
C GLN A 32 7.96 -16.86 4.50
N ILE A 33 7.46 -17.64 3.53
CA ILE A 33 6.71 -17.11 2.38
C ILE A 33 5.41 -16.44 2.87
N ALA A 34 4.67 -17.06 3.79
CA ALA A 34 3.49 -16.47 4.38
C ALA A 34 3.81 -15.21 5.17
N LYS A 35 4.93 -15.21 5.90
CA LYS A 35 5.44 -14.03 6.60
C LYS A 35 5.89 -12.95 5.62
N THR A 36 6.66 -13.30 4.59
CA THR A 36 7.13 -12.38 3.56
C THR A 36 5.98 -11.89 2.69
N THR A 37 5.02 -12.75 2.36
CA THR A 37 3.79 -12.36 1.65
C THR A 37 2.91 -11.48 2.54
N ASN A 38 2.80 -11.78 3.82
CA ASN A 38 2.16 -10.89 4.80
C ASN A 38 2.95 -9.58 4.98
N GLU A 39 4.26 -9.62 4.99
CA GLU A 39 5.12 -8.44 5.05
C GLU A 39 5.03 -7.64 3.74
N ILE A 40 4.96 -8.28 2.58
CA ILE A 40 4.76 -7.63 1.28
C ILE A 40 3.32 -7.09 1.16
N ILE A 41 2.32 -7.86 1.55
CA ILE A 41 0.92 -7.42 1.58
C ILE A 41 0.74 -6.34 2.66
N HIS A 42 1.49 -6.41 3.77
CA HIS A 42 1.46 -5.41 4.84
C HIS A 42 2.44 -4.24 4.61
N ALA A 43 3.45 -4.38 3.74
CA ALA A 43 4.28 -3.27 3.30
C ALA A 43 3.51 -2.32 2.37
N ASP A 44 2.53 -2.85 1.64
CA ASP A 44 1.60 -2.06 0.83
C ASP A 44 0.30 -1.69 1.58
N VAL A 45 -0.03 -2.38 2.65
CA VAL A 45 -1.08 -2.00 3.58
C VAL A 45 -0.44 -1.14 4.66
N ILE A 46 -0.64 0.16 4.56
CA ILE A 46 -0.30 1.06 5.65
C ILE A 46 -1.03 0.55 6.90
N PRO A 47 -0.31 0.23 7.99
CA PRO A 47 -0.95 -0.30 9.17
C PRO A 47 -2.02 0.67 9.61
N THR A 48 -3.26 0.21 9.58
CA THR A 48 -4.36 0.94 10.20
C THR A 48 -4.08 1.00 11.67
N THR A 49 -4.13 2.19 12.22
CA THR A 49 -4.35 2.31 13.64
C THR A 49 -5.71 1.69 13.94
N VAL A 50 -5.69 0.50 14.51
CA VAL A 50 -6.88 -0.01 15.18
C VAL A 50 -7.24 1.06 16.19
N ASN A 51 -8.46 1.56 16.15
CA ASN A 51 -9.00 2.53 17.09
C ASN A 51 -9.12 1.88 18.48
N THR A 52 -8.00 1.57 19.09
CA THR A 52 -7.89 1.49 20.54
C THR A 52 -7.59 2.91 21.01
N PRO A 53 -8.19 3.38 22.12
CA PRO A 53 -8.07 4.78 22.55
C PRO A 53 -6.63 5.24 22.87
N ASN A 54 -5.61 4.49 22.55
CA ASN A 54 -4.21 4.76 22.84
C ASN A 54 -3.25 4.37 21.68
N SER A 55 -3.75 4.28 20.44
CA SER A 55 -2.92 3.98 19.27
C SER A 55 -2.38 5.27 18.67
N THR A 56 -1.07 5.48 18.80
CA THR A 56 -0.36 6.57 18.12
C THR A 56 -0.41 6.31 16.61
N SER A 57 -1.19 7.08 15.86
CA SER A 57 -1.24 7.02 14.40
C SER A 57 0.15 7.17 13.82
N LYS A 58 0.69 6.13 13.20
CA LYS A 58 1.97 6.24 12.49
C LYS A 58 1.80 7.22 11.33
N THR A 59 2.59 8.29 11.37
CA THR A 59 2.63 9.24 10.26
C THR A 59 3.37 8.64 9.07
N ILE A 60 2.75 8.68 7.89
CA ILE A 60 3.36 8.26 6.63
C ILE A 60 4.21 9.42 6.14
N VAL A 61 5.50 9.16 5.97
CA VAL A 61 6.46 10.18 5.52
C VAL A 61 6.48 10.19 3.99
N VAL A 62 6.09 11.32 3.41
CA VAL A 62 6.18 11.57 1.97
C VAL A 62 7.42 12.41 1.71
N GLN A 63 8.29 11.91 0.87
CA GLN A 63 9.48 12.61 0.41
C GLN A 63 9.28 13.10 -1.03
N ALA A 64 9.99 14.16 -1.41
CA ALA A 64 10.06 14.61 -2.79
C ALA A 64 11.51 14.54 -3.25
N ALA A 65 11.76 13.88 -4.36
CA ALA A 65 13.09 13.71 -4.94
C ALA A 65 13.01 13.67 -6.47
N ALA A 66 14.17 13.82 -7.11
CA ALA A 66 14.28 13.68 -8.54
C ALA A 66 13.78 12.31 -9.00
N LYS A 67 13.08 12.30 -10.11
CA LYS A 67 12.54 11.08 -10.72
C LYS A 67 13.66 10.09 -11.05
N VAL A 68 13.47 8.84 -10.68
CA VAL A 68 14.43 7.74 -10.92
C VAL A 68 13.91 6.71 -11.92
N VAL A 69 12.59 6.60 -12.13
CA VAL A 69 11.97 5.62 -13.04
C VAL A 69 11.03 6.31 -14.02
N GLY A 70 11.07 5.88 -15.28
CA GLY A 70 10.22 6.37 -16.36
C GLY A 70 10.79 7.57 -17.14
N ALA A 71 10.11 8.01 -18.20
CA ALA A 71 10.52 9.12 -19.05
C ALA A 71 10.23 10.50 -18.42
N GLY A 72 11.00 11.53 -18.80
CA GLY A 72 10.84 12.91 -18.35
C GLY A 72 11.66 13.26 -17.10
N THR A 73 11.60 14.50 -16.68
CA THR A 73 12.35 15.09 -15.56
C THR A 73 11.40 15.56 -14.45
N GLY A 74 11.96 16.16 -13.40
CA GLY A 74 11.23 16.76 -12.28
C GLY A 74 11.11 15.84 -11.07
N ASN A 75 10.59 16.38 -9.99
CA ASN A 75 10.44 15.67 -8.74
C ASN A 75 9.23 14.71 -8.76
N ARG A 76 9.33 13.67 -7.96
CA ARG A 76 8.25 12.71 -7.66
C ARG A 76 8.13 12.54 -6.16
N TYR A 77 6.97 12.12 -5.71
CA TYR A 77 6.82 11.66 -4.35
C TYR A 77 7.37 10.26 -4.18
N PHE A 78 8.02 10.06 -3.05
CA PHE A 78 8.53 8.77 -2.59
C PHE A 78 7.90 8.48 -1.23
N ILE A 79 7.39 7.28 -1.08
CA ILE A 79 6.87 6.76 0.18
C ILE A 79 7.59 5.43 0.43
N ASP A 80 8.21 5.27 1.60
CA ASP A 80 9.07 4.14 1.94
C ASP A 80 10.16 3.86 0.87
N GLY A 81 10.72 4.92 0.30
CA GLY A 81 11.74 4.84 -0.74
C GLY A 81 11.23 4.47 -2.15
N VAL A 82 9.93 4.24 -2.32
CA VAL A 82 9.33 3.87 -3.61
C VAL A 82 8.73 5.10 -4.30
N GLN A 83 9.18 5.36 -5.54
CA GLN A 83 8.64 6.44 -6.37
C GLN A 83 7.17 6.19 -6.69
N GLN A 84 6.32 7.18 -6.43
CA GLN A 84 4.89 7.16 -6.74
C GLN A 84 4.18 5.88 -6.26
N LYS A 85 4.52 5.44 -5.04
CA LYS A 85 4.04 4.19 -4.45
C LYS A 85 2.53 4.11 -4.48
N THR A 86 1.99 3.01 -5.01
CA THR A 86 0.58 2.68 -4.83
C THR A 86 0.34 2.28 -3.38
N LEU A 87 -0.56 2.99 -2.71
CA LEU A 87 -0.94 2.71 -1.34
C LEU A 87 -2.21 1.85 -1.33
N VAL A 88 -2.22 0.81 -0.50
CA VAL A 88 -3.42 0.01 -0.23
C VAL A 88 -3.86 0.31 1.19
N VAL A 89 -5.04 0.86 1.33
CA VAL A 89 -5.59 1.35 2.60
C VAL A 89 -6.94 0.71 2.89
N LYS A 90 -7.39 0.75 4.14
CA LYS A 90 -8.71 0.24 4.54
C LYS A 90 -9.74 1.36 4.57
N ALA A 91 -10.93 1.07 4.07
CA ALA A 91 -12.09 1.95 4.16
C ALA A 91 -12.41 2.29 5.62
N GLY A 92 -12.85 3.51 5.88
CA GLY A 92 -13.22 4.01 7.20
C GLY A 92 -12.06 4.24 8.17
N GLN A 93 -10.81 3.99 7.77
CA GLN A 93 -9.65 4.21 8.63
C GLN A 93 -9.00 5.57 8.37
N THR A 94 -8.40 6.14 9.41
CA THR A 94 -7.75 7.45 9.36
C THR A 94 -6.25 7.29 9.14
N TYR A 95 -5.72 8.03 8.17
CA TYR A 95 -4.30 8.05 7.81
C TYR A 95 -3.75 9.47 7.88
N LYS A 96 -2.54 9.58 8.38
CA LYS A 96 -1.81 10.85 8.50
C LYS A 96 -0.55 10.81 7.64
N PHE A 97 -0.35 11.87 6.87
CA PHE A 97 0.82 12.04 6.00
C PHE A 97 1.58 13.30 6.40
N SER A 98 2.90 13.24 6.45
CA SER A 98 3.77 14.41 6.49
C SER A 98 4.42 14.60 5.12
N TYR A 99 4.53 15.83 4.66
CA TYR A 99 5.00 16.14 3.31
C TYR A 99 5.97 17.34 3.31
N PRO A 100 6.85 17.47 2.30
CA PRO A 100 7.74 18.63 2.18
C PRO A 100 6.94 19.90 1.90
N SER A 101 7.24 21.00 2.59
CA SER A 101 6.51 22.27 2.48
C SER A 101 6.45 22.84 1.06
N ALA A 102 7.51 22.65 0.25
CA ALA A 102 7.56 23.06 -1.15
C ALA A 102 6.65 22.24 -2.08
N HIS A 103 6.09 21.12 -1.58
CA HIS A 103 5.29 20.19 -2.34
C HIS A 103 4.02 19.84 -1.55
N PRO A 104 2.99 20.72 -1.56
CA PRO A 104 1.75 20.45 -0.81
C PRO A 104 1.04 19.20 -1.31
N PHE A 105 0.80 18.27 -0.38
CA PHE A 105 0.20 16.97 -0.66
C PHE A 105 -1.33 17.05 -0.56
N LYS A 106 -2.02 16.58 -1.57
CA LYS A 106 -3.48 16.64 -1.70
C LYS A 106 -4.04 15.33 -2.25
N PHE A 107 -5.36 15.17 -2.13
CA PHE A 107 -6.09 14.02 -2.65
C PHE A 107 -7.09 14.43 -3.76
N SER A 108 -7.40 13.51 -4.65
CA SER A 108 -8.39 13.67 -5.72
C SER A 108 -8.96 12.31 -6.13
N THR A 109 -10.14 12.31 -6.73
CA THR A 109 -10.69 11.14 -7.45
C THR A 109 -10.17 11.05 -8.89
N THR A 110 -9.44 12.05 -9.35
CA THR A 110 -8.84 12.12 -10.69
C THR A 110 -7.32 12.01 -10.58
N ALA A 111 -6.72 11.19 -11.43
CA ALA A 111 -5.26 11.05 -11.50
C ALA A 111 -4.60 12.42 -11.75
N ASN A 112 -3.50 12.71 -11.01
CA ASN A 112 -2.81 14.00 -11.04
C ASN A 112 -3.66 15.20 -10.55
N GLY A 113 -4.82 14.95 -9.92
CA GLY A 113 -5.66 15.95 -9.29
C GLY A 113 -6.09 17.09 -10.21
N THR A 114 -5.91 18.32 -9.74
CA THR A 114 -6.25 19.54 -10.51
C THR A 114 -5.44 19.69 -11.79
N HIS A 115 -4.22 19.16 -11.85
CA HIS A 115 -3.43 19.13 -13.10
C HIS A 115 -3.98 18.13 -14.12
N GLY A 116 -4.78 17.16 -13.68
CA GLY A 116 -5.49 16.20 -14.55
C GLY A 116 -6.91 16.62 -14.90
N GLY A 117 -7.30 17.85 -14.55
CA GLY A 117 -8.65 18.37 -14.80
C GLY A 117 -9.68 17.96 -13.73
N GLY A 118 -9.23 17.33 -12.64
CA GLY A 118 -10.08 16.99 -11.50
C GLY A 118 -10.13 18.09 -10.44
N SER A 119 -10.81 17.77 -9.33
CA SER A 119 -10.92 18.63 -8.14
C SER A 119 -10.19 18.01 -6.95
N GLU A 120 -9.81 18.85 -5.99
CA GLU A 120 -9.32 18.37 -4.70
C GLU A 120 -10.43 17.61 -3.96
N PHE A 121 -10.08 16.45 -3.41
CA PHE A 121 -10.93 15.68 -2.52
C PHE A 121 -10.70 16.16 -1.09
N THR A 122 -11.74 16.74 -0.48
CA THR A 122 -11.68 17.40 0.84
C THR A 122 -12.55 16.73 1.91
N THR A 123 -13.34 15.71 1.54
CA THR A 123 -14.22 15.02 2.48
C THR A 123 -13.38 14.28 3.53
N ASP A 124 -13.66 14.56 4.81
CA ASP A 124 -12.94 13.99 5.96
C ASP A 124 -11.41 14.20 5.91
N VAL A 125 -10.98 15.30 5.30
CA VAL A 125 -9.58 15.72 5.19
C VAL A 125 -9.33 16.90 6.10
N THR A 126 -8.26 16.84 6.89
CA THR A 126 -7.76 17.93 7.74
C THR A 126 -6.31 18.25 7.36
N VAL A 127 -6.01 19.51 7.10
CA VAL A 127 -4.67 19.99 6.78
C VAL A 127 -4.11 20.79 7.93
N ASN A 128 -2.90 20.44 8.39
CA ASN A 128 -2.11 21.24 9.32
C ASN A 128 -0.93 21.85 8.56
N SER A 129 -1.08 23.07 8.08
CA SER A 129 -0.04 23.76 7.32
C SER A 129 1.18 24.13 8.17
N GLY A 130 1.01 24.30 9.47
CA GLY A 130 2.09 24.62 10.41
C GLY A 130 3.11 23.48 10.56
N THR A 131 2.67 22.24 10.39
CA THR A 131 3.52 21.04 10.47
C THR A 131 3.70 20.33 9.13
N ASN A 132 3.08 20.84 8.05
CA ASN A 132 3.02 20.18 6.75
C ASN A 132 2.48 18.75 6.86
N GLU A 133 1.37 18.61 7.56
CA GLU A 133 0.68 17.34 7.75
C GLU A 133 -0.73 17.41 7.19
N ILE A 134 -1.19 16.28 6.67
CA ILE A 134 -2.56 16.09 6.21
C ILE A 134 -3.08 14.76 6.73
N THR A 135 -4.29 14.80 7.26
CA THR A 135 -4.99 13.61 7.77
C THR A 135 -6.24 13.39 6.94
N ILE A 136 -6.53 12.16 6.61
CA ILE A 136 -7.74 11.76 5.89
C ILE A 136 -8.35 10.52 6.54
N THR A 137 -9.67 10.53 6.74
CA THR A 137 -10.42 9.29 6.97
C THR A 137 -10.89 8.76 5.62
N MET A 138 -10.45 7.56 5.28
CA MET A 138 -10.76 6.97 3.96
C MET A 138 -12.26 6.75 3.82
N PRO A 139 -12.84 7.05 2.65
CA PRO A 139 -14.25 6.82 2.40
C PRO A 139 -14.67 5.38 2.73
N ASN A 140 -15.81 5.24 3.39
CA ASN A 140 -16.42 3.94 3.72
C ASN A 140 -17.57 3.62 2.76
N SER A 141 -17.38 3.97 1.49
CA SER A 141 -18.39 3.83 0.46
C SER A 141 -17.84 3.06 -0.71
N SER A 142 -18.62 2.10 -1.20
CA SER A 142 -18.29 1.34 -2.41
C SER A 142 -18.18 2.21 -3.68
N SER A 143 -18.63 3.47 -3.61
CA SER A 143 -18.55 4.42 -4.74
C SER A 143 -17.17 5.05 -4.91
N VAL A 144 -16.32 5.05 -3.86
CA VAL A 144 -14.96 5.59 -3.91
C VAL A 144 -13.98 4.51 -3.47
N THR A 145 -13.50 3.72 -4.41
CA THR A 145 -12.54 2.63 -4.17
C THR A 145 -11.11 3.04 -4.50
N THR A 146 -10.94 4.21 -5.12
CA THR A 146 -9.64 4.71 -5.54
C THR A 146 -9.58 6.22 -5.32
N LEU A 147 -8.50 6.67 -4.69
CA LEU A 147 -8.08 8.06 -4.67
C LEU A 147 -6.68 8.17 -5.28
N TYR A 148 -6.32 9.37 -5.65
CA TYR A 148 -4.97 9.73 -6.09
C TYR A 148 -4.42 10.79 -5.16
N TYR A 149 -3.18 10.62 -4.72
CA TYR A 149 -2.45 11.70 -4.07
C TYR A 149 -1.65 12.47 -5.12
N TYR A 150 -1.53 13.76 -4.95
CA TYR A 150 -0.83 14.62 -5.90
C TYR A 150 -0.23 15.85 -5.20
N CYS A 151 0.70 16.52 -5.86
CA CYS A 151 1.21 17.82 -5.44
C CYS A 151 0.38 18.92 -6.09
N SER A 152 -0.20 19.83 -5.31
CA SER A 152 -0.98 20.93 -5.90
C SER A 152 -0.13 21.95 -6.66
N ALA A 153 1.17 22.05 -6.36
CA ALA A 153 2.09 22.99 -7.00
C ALA A 153 2.73 22.44 -8.31
N HIS A 154 2.90 21.11 -8.41
CA HIS A 154 3.65 20.50 -9.52
C HIS A 154 2.95 19.27 -10.08
N PRO A 155 2.78 19.19 -11.41
CA PRO A 155 2.13 18.04 -12.03
C PRO A 155 3.01 16.78 -11.98
N GLY A 156 2.35 15.61 -12.02
CA GLY A 156 2.97 14.32 -12.22
C GLY A 156 3.80 13.79 -11.04
N MET A 157 3.68 14.36 -9.84
CA MET A 157 4.44 13.90 -8.66
C MET A 157 3.78 12.74 -7.93
N GLY A 158 2.47 12.61 -8.00
CA GLY A 158 1.65 11.75 -7.17
C GLY A 158 1.52 10.31 -7.65
N GLY A 159 0.69 9.54 -6.95
CA GLY A 159 0.40 8.13 -7.21
C GLY A 159 -1.03 7.75 -6.80
N THR A 160 -1.26 6.47 -6.65
CA THR A 160 -2.60 5.89 -6.44
C THR A 160 -2.79 5.41 -5.00
N ILE A 161 -4.01 5.54 -4.49
CA ILE A 161 -4.48 4.95 -3.24
C ILE A 161 -5.64 4.02 -3.56
N LEU A 162 -5.49 2.74 -3.30
CA LEU A 162 -6.53 1.73 -3.43
C LEU A 162 -7.20 1.54 -2.07
N ILE A 163 -8.50 1.80 -1.98
CA ILE A 163 -9.28 1.65 -0.77
C ILE A 163 -9.94 0.27 -0.81
N LYS A 164 -9.65 -0.54 0.21
CA LYS A 164 -10.20 -1.88 0.36
C LYS A 164 -11.19 -1.90 1.51
N ASP A 165 -12.31 -2.56 1.28
CA ASP A 165 -13.27 -2.78 2.35
C ASP A 165 -12.61 -3.54 3.51
N GLN A 166 -13.07 -3.27 4.72
CA GLN A 166 -12.80 -4.17 5.82
C GLN A 166 -13.52 -5.48 5.49
N THR A 167 -12.84 -6.46 4.91
CA THR A 167 -13.38 -7.81 4.94
C THR A 167 -13.59 -8.13 6.40
N ALA A 168 -14.86 -8.22 6.82
CA ALA A 168 -15.18 -8.89 8.05
C ALA A 168 -14.40 -10.20 7.98
N SER A 169 -13.55 -10.45 8.97
CA SER A 169 -12.98 -11.76 9.15
C SER A 169 -14.20 -12.67 9.26
N SER A 170 -14.55 -13.31 8.15
CA SER A 170 -15.53 -14.39 8.18
C SER A 170 -14.87 -15.46 9.02
N GLY A 171 -15.16 -15.38 10.31
CA GLY A 171 -14.91 -16.48 11.21
C GLY A 171 -15.46 -17.71 10.53
N ILE A 172 -14.61 -18.71 10.36
CA ILE A 172 -15.03 -20.04 10.01
C ILE A 172 -15.88 -20.55 11.18
N SER A 173 -17.13 -20.12 11.22
CA SER A 173 -18.16 -20.72 12.06
C SER A 173 -18.80 -21.80 11.21
N GLY A 174 -18.37 -23.04 11.39
CA GLY A 174 -18.99 -24.19 10.73
C GLY A 174 -18.05 -25.36 10.47
N LEU A 175 -17.37 -25.85 11.49
CA LEU A 175 -17.08 -27.27 11.63
C LEU A 175 -17.65 -27.71 12.97
N GLY A 176 -18.97 -27.87 12.99
CA GLY A 176 -19.72 -28.58 13.99
C GLY A 176 -20.41 -29.73 13.32
N GLU A 177 -20.10 -30.95 13.81
CA GLU A 177 -20.68 -32.27 13.62
C GLU A 177 -20.25 -33.04 12.38
#